data_9dcffcfe611e6c6b098ecbe032a131c8
#
_entry.id   9dcffcfe611e6c6b098ecbe032a131c8
#
_cell.length_a   1.000
_cell.length_b   1.000
_cell.length_c   1.000
_cell.angle_alpha   90.00
_cell.angle_beta   90.00
_cell.angle_gamma   90.00
#
_symmetry.space_group_name_H-M   'P 1'
#
loop_
_entity.id
_entity.type
_entity.pdbx_description
1 polymer ?
#
loop_
_entity_poly.entity_id
_entity_poly.type
_entity_poly.pdbx_seq_one_letter_code
_entity_poly.pdbx_strand_id
1 'polypeptide(L)'
;VGYDGLWNLYKTTDRRSDGKVWDMYSDVTNYTFGTDQCGTYGVEGDCYNREHSVPKSWFSEQSPMKSDVWHVYPTDGKINGMRSNNPFGEVGSGASSSKNGFSQWGKCVTPGYSGTVFEPNDEYKGDFARTYFYFATRYQNRITNWGSIFVSNYPHIIDWQLNMLLRWHEQDPVSQKELDRNEAVYELSLIHISE
;
A
#
# COMPACT_ATOMS: atom_id res chain seq x y z
N VAL A 1 1.14 -2.79 -18.42
CA VAL A 1 2.32 -3.47 -17.84
C VAL A 1 1.83 -4.68 -17.05
N GLY A 2 2.45 -5.84 -17.23
CA GLY A 2 2.13 -7.03 -16.44
C GLY A 2 2.71 -6.96 -15.01
N TYR A 3 2.30 -7.89 -14.15
CA TYR A 3 2.72 -7.90 -12.74
C TYR A 3 4.23 -7.89 -12.54
N ASP A 4 4.99 -8.60 -13.39
CA ASP A 4 6.45 -8.61 -13.30
C ASP A 4 7.09 -7.31 -13.80
N GLY A 5 6.40 -6.57 -14.65
CA GLY A 5 6.84 -5.25 -15.08
C GLY A 5 6.90 -4.20 -14.00
N LEU A 6 6.17 -4.37 -12.89
CA LEU A 6 6.20 -3.47 -11.73
C LEU A 6 7.61 -3.27 -11.18
N TRP A 7 8.45 -4.30 -11.21
CA TRP A 7 9.84 -4.21 -10.76
C TRP A 7 10.65 -3.12 -11.48
N ASN A 8 10.38 -2.93 -12.77
CA ASN A 8 11.04 -1.88 -13.53
C ASN A 8 10.42 -0.51 -13.31
N LEU A 9 9.11 -0.44 -13.11
CA LEU A 9 8.42 0.82 -12.85
C LEU A 9 8.91 1.47 -11.56
N TYR A 10 9.12 0.71 -10.51
CA TYR A 10 9.60 1.22 -9.22
C TYR A 10 10.92 1.99 -9.29
N LYS A 11 11.77 1.72 -10.29
CA LYS A 11 13.02 2.48 -10.52
C LYS A 11 12.77 3.96 -10.80
N THR A 12 11.56 4.30 -11.22
CA THR A 12 11.13 5.67 -11.53
C THR A 12 10.11 6.16 -10.51
N THR A 13 9.11 5.33 -10.19
CA THR A 13 7.96 5.74 -9.37
C THR A 13 8.22 5.75 -7.87
N ASP A 14 9.13 4.91 -7.39
CA ASP A 14 9.34 4.67 -5.96
C ASP A 14 10.83 4.74 -5.57
N ARG A 15 11.52 5.74 -6.13
CA ARG A 15 12.96 5.95 -5.93
C ARG A 15 13.22 7.14 -5.02
N ARG A 16 14.01 6.92 -3.95
CA ARG A 16 14.54 7.98 -3.10
C ARG A 16 15.63 8.79 -3.83
N SER A 17 15.93 9.97 -3.33
CA SER A 17 16.96 10.85 -3.88
C SER A 17 18.38 10.24 -3.88
N ASP A 18 18.65 9.31 -2.96
CA ASP A 18 19.90 8.53 -2.89
C ASP A 18 19.94 7.34 -3.86
N GLY A 19 18.89 7.16 -4.66
CA GLY A 19 18.80 6.09 -5.65
C GLY A 19 18.29 4.76 -5.13
N LYS A 20 17.94 4.67 -3.85
CA LYS A 20 17.42 3.46 -3.21
C LYS A 20 15.90 3.37 -3.31
N VAL A 21 15.38 2.18 -3.01
CA VAL A 21 13.94 1.91 -2.97
C VAL A 21 13.29 2.75 -1.87
N TRP A 22 12.15 3.36 -2.17
CA TRP A 22 11.32 4.03 -1.18
C TRP A 22 10.41 3.00 -0.52
N ASP A 23 10.80 2.53 0.65
CA ASP A 23 10.04 1.59 1.45
C ASP A 23 9.11 2.35 2.41
N MET A 24 7.79 2.13 2.31
CA MET A 24 6.81 2.80 3.16
C MET A 24 6.45 2.00 4.42
N TYR A 25 7.07 0.82 4.61
CA TYR A 25 6.79 -0.05 5.76
C TYR A 25 7.94 -0.17 6.75
N SER A 26 9.14 0.27 6.38
CA SER A 26 10.33 0.23 7.24
C SER A 26 11.24 1.42 6.97
N ASP A 27 11.80 2.01 8.03
CA ASP A 27 12.78 3.10 7.99
C ASP A 27 14.25 2.64 8.08
N VAL A 28 14.46 1.34 8.27
CA VAL A 28 15.83 0.78 8.42
C VAL A 28 16.34 0.14 7.13
N THR A 29 15.56 0.13 6.06
CA THR A 29 15.88 -0.53 4.81
C THR A 29 16.62 0.38 3.84
N ASN A 30 17.45 -0.23 2.98
CA ASN A 30 18.29 0.52 2.03
C ASN A 30 18.48 -0.27 0.73
N TYR A 31 17.38 -0.76 0.17
CA TYR A 31 17.35 -1.68 -0.96
C TYR A 31 17.81 -1.08 -2.27
N THR A 32 18.50 -1.90 -3.06
CA THR A 32 18.93 -1.59 -4.43
C THR A 32 17.99 -2.24 -5.42
N PHE A 33 17.51 -1.48 -6.40
CA PHE A 33 16.65 -2.00 -7.46
C PHE A 33 17.34 -3.09 -8.27
N GLY A 34 16.59 -4.16 -8.53
CA GLY A 34 17.06 -5.30 -9.34
C GLY A 34 17.88 -6.33 -8.57
N THR A 35 18.47 -5.95 -7.43
CA THR A 35 19.32 -6.84 -6.63
C THR A 35 18.58 -7.39 -5.42
N ASP A 36 17.90 -6.52 -4.67
CA ASP A 36 17.35 -6.87 -3.35
C ASP A 36 15.85 -7.25 -3.43
N GLN A 37 15.39 -7.71 -4.59
CA GLN A 37 14.05 -8.23 -4.81
C GLN A 37 13.96 -9.67 -4.32
N CYS A 38 12.88 -10.02 -3.64
CA CYS A 38 12.66 -11.43 -3.29
C CYS A 38 11.19 -11.82 -3.10
N GLY A 39 10.96 -13.15 -3.05
CA GLY A 39 9.70 -13.76 -2.61
C GLY A 39 9.85 -14.53 -1.30
N THR A 40 11.10 -14.70 -0.79
CA THR A 40 11.40 -15.42 0.44
C THR A 40 12.25 -14.53 1.33
N TYR A 41 11.83 -14.35 2.57
CA TYR A 41 12.46 -13.48 3.57
C TYR A 41 12.39 -14.14 4.95
N GLY A 42 13.36 -13.87 5.81
CA GLY A 42 13.40 -14.29 7.21
C GLY A 42 13.13 -13.18 8.18
N VAL A 43 13.79 -12.04 7.96
CA VAL A 43 13.74 -10.87 8.85
C VAL A 43 13.54 -9.58 8.06
N GLU A 44 13.18 -8.51 8.77
CA GLU A 44 13.14 -7.15 8.23
C GLU A 44 14.54 -6.71 7.79
N GLY A 45 14.63 -6.21 6.56
CA GLY A 45 15.87 -5.81 5.94
C GLY A 45 16.47 -6.83 4.96
N ASP A 46 15.87 -8.01 4.80
CA ASP A 46 16.39 -9.05 3.87
C ASP A 46 16.19 -8.62 2.40
N CYS A 47 15.01 -8.15 2.06
CA CYS A 47 14.65 -7.79 0.70
C CYS A 47 13.32 -7.08 0.61
N TYR A 48 13.03 -6.48 -0.55
CA TYR A 48 11.72 -5.90 -0.82
C TYR A 48 10.90 -6.74 -1.80
N ASN A 49 9.58 -6.61 -1.69
CA ASN A 49 8.65 -7.21 -2.63
C ASN A 49 7.53 -6.24 -3.04
N ARG A 50 6.51 -6.75 -3.73
CA ARG A 50 5.39 -5.95 -4.25
C ARG A 50 4.22 -6.01 -3.28
N GLU A 51 4.04 -4.97 -2.51
CA GLU A 51 2.92 -4.79 -1.60
C GLU A 51 1.67 -4.32 -2.34
N HIS A 52 0.59 -5.06 -2.21
CA HIS A 52 -0.73 -4.63 -2.62
C HIS A 52 -1.42 -3.93 -1.44
N SER A 53 -1.44 -2.60 -1.42
CA SER A 53 -2.09 -1.83 -0.35
C SER A 53 -3.57 -2.22 -0.17
N VAL A 54 -4.26 -2.51 -1.26
CA VAL A 54 -5.50 -3.30 -1.25
C VAL A 54 -5.12 -4.76 -1.52
N PRO A 55 -5.24 -5.66 -0.52
CA PRO A 55 -4.78 -7.04 -0.64
C PRO A 55 -5.28 -7.76 -1.87
N LYS A 56 -4.38 -8.33 -2.66
CA LYS A 56 -4.73 -8.98 -3.92
C LYS A 56 -5.70 -10.16 -3.77
N SER A 57 -5.69 -10.82 -2.62
CA SER A 57 -6.62 -11.90 -2.30
C SER A 57 -8.07 -11.42 -2.20
N TRP A 58 -8.31 -10.15 -1.85
CA TRP A 58 -9.65 -9.61 -1.71
C TRP A 58 -10.39 -9.56 -3.06
N PHE A 59 -9.68 -9.30 -4.14
CA PHE A 59 -10.22 -9.29 -5.50
C PHE A 59 -9.77 -10.50 -6.34
N SER A 60 -9.40 -11.62 -5.68
CA SER A 60 -9.02 -12.89 -6.31
C SER A 60 -7.89 -12.75 -7.32
N GLU A 61 -6.93 -11.86 -7.07
CA GLU A 61 -5.77 -11.55 -7.92
C GLU A 61 -6.14 -11.15 -9.37
N GLN A 62 -7.33 -10.65 -9.58
CA GLN A 62 -7.80 -10.30 -10.93
C GLN A 62 -7.07 -9.08 -11.49
N SER A 63 -6.87 -9.12 -12.80
CA SER A 63 -6.40 -7.96 -13.58
C SER A 63 -7.58 -7.01 -13.88
N PRO A 64 -7.32 -5.70 -14.01
CA PRO A 64 -6.02 -5.01 -13.97
C PRO A 64 -5.50 -4.72 -12.56
N MET A 65 -6.29 -4.90 -11.51
CA MET A 65 -5.94 -4.53 -10.13
C MET A 65 -4.61 -5.12 -9.66
N LYS A 66 -4.32 -6.39 -10.03
CA LYS A 66 -3.10 -7.09 -9.62
C LYS A 66 -1.80 -6.40 -10.04
N SER A 67 -1.83 -5.66 -11.14
CA SER A 67 -0.64 -4.99 -11.70
C SER A 67 -0.79 -3.47 -11.78
N ASP A 68 -1.75 -2.92 -11.07
CA ASP A 68 -1.99 -1.49 -11.03
C ASP A 68 -1.01 -0.80 -10.08
N VAL A 69 -0.03 -0.12 -10.65
CA VAL A 69 1.05 0.57 -9.94
C VAL A 69 0.55 1.65 -8.97
N TRP A 70 -0.65 2.20 -9.19
CA TRP A 70 -1.23 3.21 -8.30
C TRP A 70 -1.45 2.72 -6.87
N HIS A 71 -1.63 1.40 -6.67
CA HIS A 71 -1.83 0.82 -5.34
C HIS A 71 -0.84 -0.29 -4.98
N VAL A 72 0.14 -0.57 -5.86
CA VAL A 72 1.16 -1.59 -5.58
C VAL A 72 2.50 -0.91 -5.40
N TYR A 73 3.08 -1.09 -4.22
CA TYR A 73 4.30 -0.40 -3.76
C TYR A 73 5.44 -1.40 -3.49
N PRO A 74 6.71 -0.98 -3.64
CA PRO A 74 7.81 -1.76 -3.10
C PRO A 74 7.90 -1.55 -1.58
N THR A 75 7.88 -2.62 -0.80
CA THR A 75 8.05 -2.56 0.66
C THR A 75 8.89 -3.71 1.15
N ASP A 76 9.43 -3.60 2.36
CA ASP A 76 10.09 -4.70 3.04
C ASP A 76 9.23 -5.98 2.98
N GLY A 77 9.84 -7.08 2.55
CA GLY A 77 9.14 -8.35 2.35
C GLY A 77 8.62 -8.95 3.65
N LYS A 78 9.40 -8.84 4.74
CA LYS A 78 8.99 -9.35 6.05
C LYS A 78 7.81 -8.58 6.62
N ILE A 79 7.85 -7.25 6.57
CA ILE A 79 6.78 -6.40 7.09
C ILE A 79 5.52 -6.55 6.24
N ASN A 80 5.65 -6.65 4.91
CA ASN A 80 4.53 -7.01 4.03
C ASN A 80 3.91 -8.36 4.44
N GLY A 81 4.74 -9.38 4.73
CA GLY A 81 4.27 -10.67 5.25
C GLY A 81 3.54 -10.55 6.58
N MET A 82 4.01 -9.69 7.49
CA MET A 82 3.34 -9.44 8.78
C MET A 82 2.02 -8.68 8.60
N ARG A 83 1.95 -7.76 7.64
CA ARG A 83 0.69 -7.11 7.24
C ARG A 83 -0.32 -8.13 6.73
N SER A 84 0.10 -9.12 5.95
CA SER A 84 -0.77 -10.15 5.41
C SER A 84 -1.99 -9.54 4.65
N ASN A 85 -3.19 -10.03 4.91
CA ASN A 85 -4.44 -9.49 4.34
C ASN A 85 -5.21 -8.60 5.35
N ASN A 86 -4.56 -8.18 6.42
CA ASN A 86 -5.22 -7.33 7.41
C ASN A 86 -5.56 -5.97 6.80
N PRO A 87 -6.72 -5.40 7.09
CA PRO A 87 -7.03 -4.03 6.68
C PRO A 87 -6.09 -3.04 7.37
N PHE A 88 -5.98 -1.84 6.81
CA PHE A 88 -5.38 -0.73 7.54
C PHE A 88 -6.28 -0.33 8.71
N GLY A 89 -5.67 0.08 9.82
CA GLY A 89 -6.37 0.50 11.04
C GLY A 89 -5.42 0.99 12.11
N GLU A 90 -5.96 1.58 13.15
CA GLU A 90 -5.21 2.06 14.31
C GLU A 90 -5.07 0.94 15.33
N VAL A 91 -3.85 0.67 15.82
CA VAL A 91 -3.58 -0.42 16.75
C VAL A 91 -3.60 0.05 18.21
N GLY A 92 -3.98 -0.86 19.09
CA GLY A 92 -3.96 -0.62 20.54
C GLY A 92 -2.61 -0.93 21.20
N SER A 93 -2.55 -0.75 22.49
CA SER A 93 -1.38 -1.10 23.30
C SER A 93 -1.03 -2.58 23.16
N GLY A 94 0.26 -2.90 23.16
CA GLY A 94 0.77 -4.26 22.99
C GLY A 94 0.78 -4.75 21.55
N ALA A 95 0.62 -3.87 20.58
CA ALA A 95 0.82 -4.19 19.16
C ALA A 95 2.26 -4.65 18.90
N SER A 96 2.43 -5.53 17.91
CA SER A 96 3.73 -5.81 17.34
C SER A 96 4.14 -4.71 16.38
N SER A 97 5.45 -4.57 16.11
CA SER A 97 5.94 -3.53 15.21
C SER A 97 7.13 -3.99 14.37
N SER A 98 7.38 -3.26 13.29
CA SER A 98 8.67 -3.22 12.62
C SER A 98 9.74 -2.60 13.53
N LYS A 99 10.99 -2.64 13.12
CA LYS A 99 12.05 -1.94 13.85
C LYS A 99 11.69 -0.46 14.03
N ASN A 100 12.16 0.12 15.12
CA ASN A 100 11.86 1.49 15.53
C ASN A 100 10.36 1.81 15.76
N GLY A 101 9.49 0.82 15.69
CA GLY A 101 8.04 1.04 15.80
C GLY A 101 7.44 1.73 14.56
N PHE A 102 8.13 1.69 13.42
CA PHE A 102 7.76 2.46 12.23
C PHE A 102 6.38 2.04 11.68
N SER A 103 6.17 0.75 11.47
CA SER A 103 4.84 0.19 11.19
C SER A 103 4.41 -0.73 12.32
N GLN A 104 3.12 -0.86 12.56
CA GLN A 104 2.59 -1.65 13.66
C GLN A 104 1.45 -2.57 13.17
N TRP A 105 1.21 -3.66 13.89
CA TRP A 105 0.08 -4.54 13.63
C TRP A 105 -0.41 -5.19 14.92
N GLY A 106 -1.70 -5.33 15.03
CA GLY A 106 -2.33 -5.84 16.24
C GLY A 106 -3.83 -5.63 16.27
N LYS A 107 -4.39 -5.70 17.46
CA LYS A 107 -5.82 -5.50 17.66
C LYS A 107 -6.23 -4.07 17.34
N CYS A 108 -7.26 -3.94 16.52
CA CYS A 108 -7.83 -2.64 16.14
C CYS A 108 -8.45 -1.92 17.33
N VAL A 109 -8.20 -0.60 17.42
CA VAL A 109 -8.90 0.31 18.34
C VAL A 109 -9.77 1.32 17.60
N THR A 110 -9.73 1.34 16.27
CA THR A 110 -10.65 2.17 15.47
C THR A 110 -12.08 1.71 15.73
N PRO A 111 -12.99 2.62 16.12
CA PRO A 111 -14.39 2.27 16.39
C PRO A 111 -15.06 1.61 15.16
N GLY A 112 -15.77 0.52 15.40
CA GLY A 112 -16.49 -0.23 14.35
C GLY A 112 -15.80 -1.48 13.85
N TYR A 113 -14.55 -1.76 14.30
CA TYR A 113 -13.83 -2.99 13.99
C TYR A 113 -13.02 -3.49 15.18
N SER A 114 -12.93 -4.82 15.34
CA SER A 114 -12.23 -5.44 16.49
C SER A 114 -11.23 -6.54 16.07
N GLY A 115 -11.00 -6.70 14.77
CA GLY A 115 -10.03 -7.66 14.23
C GLY A 115 -8.59 -7.15 14.30
N THR A 116 -7.69 -7.89 13.66
CA THR A 116 -6.31 -7.47 13.47
C THR A 116 -6.21 -6.46 12.34
N VAL A 117 -5.40 -5.42 12.53
CA VAL A 117 -5.14 -4.37 11.53
C VAL A 117 -3.64 -4.14 11.41
N PHE A 118 -3.27 -3.46 10.34
CA PHE A 118 -1.93 -2.93 10.14
C PHE A 118 -1.99 -1.40 10.13
N GLU A 119 -1.13 -0.79 10.91
CA GLU A 119 -0.99 0.66 11.01
C GLU A 119 0.35 1.09 10.40
N PRO A 120 0.34 1.77 9.26
CA PRO A 120 1.55 2.34 8.68
C PRO A 120 2.03 3.53 9.51
N ASN A 121 3.27 3.97 9.25
CA ASN A 121 3.78 5.20 9.84
C ASN A 121 2.88 6.39 9.53
N ASP A 122 2.84 7.35 10.46
CA ASP A 122 1.97 8.53 10.35
C ASP A 122 2.19 9.33 9.06
N GLU A 123 3.43 9.37 8.55
CA GLU A 123 3.80 10.07 7.33
C GLU A 123 3.28 9.44 6.02
N TYR A 124 2.67 8.23 6.10
CA TYR A 124 2.09 7.52 4.95
C TYR A 124 0.62 7.17 5.12
N LYS A 125 0.02 7.57 6.22
CA LYS A 125 -1.42 7.31 6.47
C LYS A 125 -2.29 7.94 5.39
N GLY A 126 -2.00 9.19 5.02
CA GLY A 126 -2.69 9.89 3.95
C GLY A 126 -2.47 9.27 2.59
N ASP A 127 -1.21 8.87 2.28
CA ASP A 127 -0.86 8.16 1.05
C ASP A 127 -1.75 6.92 0.86
N PHE A 128 -1.86 6.08 1.89
CA PHE A 128 -2.68 4.87 1.83
C PHE A 128 -4.18 5.18 1.82
N ALA A 129 -4.63 6.22 2.51
CA ALA A 129 -6.03 6.66 2.45
C ALA A 129 -6.41 7.07 1.03
N ARG A 130 -5.61 7.92 0.38
CA ARG A 130 -5.82 8.37 -1.01
C ARG A 130 -5.75 7.21 -2.01
N THR A 131 -4.89 6.24 -1.74
CA THR A 131 -4.81 5.00 -2.53
C THR A 131 -6.12 4.19 -2.47
N TYR A 132 -6.74 4.08 -1.30
CA TYR A 132 -8.04 3.41 -1.15
C TYR A 132 -9.16 4.18 -1.85
N PHE A 133 -9.15 5.51 -1.78
CA PHE A 133 -10.13 6.34 -2.51
C PHE A 133 -9.97 6.22 -4.03
N TYR A 134 -8.72 6.21 -4.51
CA TYR A 134 -8.43 5.91 -5.91
C TYR A 134 -9.00 4.55 -6.30
N PHE A 135 -8.70 3.51 -5.52
CA PHE A 135 -9.12 2.14 -5.82
C PHE A 135 -10.65 2.01 -5.84
N ALA A 136 -11.34 2.58 -4.86
CA ALA A 136 -12.80 2.62 -4.81
C ALA A 136 -13.39 3.31 -6.04
N THR A 137 -12.84 4.44 -6.44
CA THR A 137 -13.30 5.21 -7.60
C THR A 137 -13.00 4.50 -8.92
N ARG A 138 -11.75 4.03 -9.08
CA ARG A 138 -11.28 3.42 -10.33
C ARG A 138 -12.00 2.12 -10.64
N TYR A 139 -12.32 1.35 -9.61
CA TYR A 139 -12.88 0.01 -9.75
C TYR A 139 -14.34 -0.10 -9.28
N GLN A 140 -15.05 1.01 -9.12
CA GLN A 140 -16.44 1.06 -8.65
C GLN A 140 -17.38 0.07 -9.35
N ASN A 141 -17.21 -0.13 -10.67
CA ASN A 141 -18.01 -1.05 -11.46
C ASN A 141 -17.58 -2.53 -11.34
N ARG A 142 -16.52 -2.82 -10.61
CA ARG A 142 -16.00 -4.17 -10.38
C ARG A 142 -16.09 -4.60 -8.92
N ILE A 143 -16.18 -3.62 -8.03
CA ILE A 143 -16.25 -3.88 -6.59
C ILE A 143 -17.55 -4.62 -6.27
N THR A 144 -17.35 -5.76 -5.62
CA THR A 144 -18.43 -6.51 -4.96
C THR A 144 -18.19 -6.45 -3.44
N ASN A 145 -18.16 -7.58 -2.74
CA ASN A 145 -17.80 -7.60 -1.32
C ASN A 145 -16.35 -8.11 -1.19
N TRP A 146 -15.38 -7.18 -1.22
CA TRP A 146 -13.96 -7.50 -1.20
C TRP A 146 -13.34 -7.25 0.18
N GLY A 147 -12.81 -8.31 0.80
CA GLY A 147 -12.05 -8.23 2.05
C GLY A 147 -12.83 -7.69 3.25
N SER A 148 -14.15 -7.71 3.21
CA SER A 148 -15.02 -7.08 4.23
C SER A 148 -14.80 -5.57 4.39
N ILE A 149 -14.12 -4.93 3.47
CA ILE A 149 -13.83 -3.49 3.46
C ILE A 149 -14.48 -2.79 2.29
N PHE A 150 -14.38 -3.37 1.08
CA PHE A 150 -15.03 -2.83 -0.10
C PHE A 150 -16.40 -3.48 -0.30
N VAL A 151 -17.40 -2.67 -0.61
CA VAL A 151 -18.80 -3.06 -0.82
C VAL A 151 -19.33 -2.54 -2.15
N SER A 152 -20.32 -3.22 -2.71
CA SER A 152 -20.88 -2.88 -4.02
C SER A 152 -21.60 -1.53 -4.07
N ASN A 153 -22.08 -1.04 -2.93
CA ASN A 153 -22.81 0.22 -2.84
C ASN A 153 -21.85 1.39 -2.57
N TYR A 154 -22.14 2.53 -3.22
CA TYR A 154 -21.44 3.79 -2.92
C TYR A 154 -21.50 4.10 -1.40
N PRO A 155 -20.40 4.53 -0.78
CA PRO A 155 -19.11 4.97 -1.34
C PRO A 155 -18.09 3.85 -1.60
N HIS A 156 -18.49 2.60 -1.66
CA HIS A 156 -17.68 1.41 -1.91
C HIS A 156 -16.70 1.02 -0.81
N ILE A 157 -16.65 1.75 0.30
CA ILE A 157 -15.85 1.44 1.49
C ILE A 157 -16.80 1.46 2.68
N ILE A 158 -16.69 0.49 3.59
CA ILE A 158 -17.53 0.43 4.80
C ILE A 158 -17.22 1.58 5.76
N ASP A 159 -18.21 1.97 6.56
CA ASP A 159 -18.20 3.21 7.34
C ASP A 159 -16.99 3.37 8.26
N TRP A 160 -16.63 2.33 9.02
CA TRP A 160 -15.53 2.45 9.97
C TRP A 160 -14.18 2.74 9.27
N GLN A 161 -13.95 2.04 8.16
CA GLN A 161 -12.75 2.20 7.36
C GLN A 161 -12.75 3.56 6.66
N LEU A 162 -13.86 3.95 6.06
CA LEU A 162 -13.99 5.24 5.39
C LEU A 162 -13.74 6.41 6.34
N ASN A 163 -14.38 6.41 7.52
CA ASN A 163 -14.21 7.47 8.50
C ASN A 163 -12.75 7.56 9.00
N MET A 164 -12.08 6.44 9.19
CA MET A 164 -10.67 6.41 9.55
C MET A 164 -9.79 6.95 8.43
N LEU A 165 -9.99 6.50 7.20
CA LEU A 165 -9.21 6.95 6.04
C LEU A 165 -9.40 8.45 5.76
N LEU A 166 -10.60 9.01 6.00
CA LEU A 166 -10.83 10.45 5.89
C LEU A 166 -10.01 11.22 6.94
N ARG A 167 -9.97 10.75 8.19
CA ARG A 167 -9.10 11.36 9.21
C ARG A 167 -7.62 11.28 8.82
N TRP A 168 -7.16 10.14 8.33
CA TRP A 168 -5.78 9.96 7.88
C TRP A 168 -5.43 10.89 6.71
N HIS A 169 -6.35 11.07 5.78
CA HIS A 169 -6.19 12.02 4.68
C HIS A 169 -6.02 13.47 5.15
N GLU A 170 -6.76 13.88 6.20
CA GLU A 170 -6.66 15.21 6.79
C GLU A 170 -5.39 15.38 7.63
N GLN A 171 -4.97 14.35 8.35
CA GLN A 171 -3.79 14.35 9.23
C GLN A 171 -2.47 14.34 8.44
N ASP A 172 -2.45 13.67 7.32
CA ASP A 172 -1.29 13.52 6.44
C ASP A 172 -1.64 14.07 5.04
N PRO A 173 -1.43 15.38 4.81
CA PRO A 173 -1.68 16.02 3.52
C PRO A 173 -0.77 15.49 2.42
N VAL A 174 -1.16 15.74 1.16
CA VAL A 174 -0.37 15.31 -0.01
C VAL A 174 1.06 15.81 0.06
N SER A 175 1.98 14.88 0.06
CA SER A 175 3.42 15.14 0.12
C SER A 175 4.03 15.36 -1.28
N GLN A 176 5.23 15.94 -1.34
CA GLN A 176 5.97 16.04 -2.61
C GLN A 176 6.27 14.66 -3.20
N LYS A 177 6.55 13.67 -2.36
CA LYS A 177 6.73 12.27 -2.79
C LYS A 177 5.50 11.73 -3.54
N GLU A 178 4.30 12.01 -3.05
CA GLU A 178 3.08 11.57 -3.74
C GLU A 178 2.90 12.28 -5.07
N LEU A 179 3.16 13.59 -5.14
CA LEU A 179 3.10 14.36 -6.39
C LEU A 179 4.08 13.81 -7.42
N ASP A 180 5.33 13.61 -7.03
CA ASP A 180 6.38 13.10 -7.90
C ASP A 180 6.03 11.68 -8.38
N ARG A 181 5.54 10.82 -7.48
CA ARG A 181 5.09 9.47 -7.81
C ARG A 181 3.92 9.48 -8.78
N ASN A 182 2.94 10.34 -8.50
CA ASN A 182 1.76 10.50 -9.35
C ASN A 182 2.14 10.90 -10.78
N GLU A 183 3.02 11.89 -10.92
CA GLU A 183 3.50 12.35 -12.22
C GLU A 183 4.28 11.23 -12.94
N ALA A 184 5.19 10.55 -12.26
CA ALA A 184 5.96 9.45 -12.82
C ALA A 184 5.06 8.30 -13.33
N VAL A 185 4.03 7.93 -12.58
CA VAL A 185 3.06 6.91 -13.00
C VAL A 185 2.24 7.39 -14.21
N TYR A 186 1.83 8.66 -14.20
CA TYR A 186 1.09 9.25 -15.31
C TYR A 186 1.90 9.25 -16.61
N GLU A 187 3.15 9.72 -16.57
CA GLU A 187 4.06 9.71 -17.72
C GLU A 187 4.25 8.30 -18.28
N LEU A 188 4.49 7.31 -17.42
CA LEU A 188 4.61 5.91 -17.82
C LEU A 188 3.32 5.37 -18.48
N SER A 189 2.15 5.85 -18.07
CA SER A 189 0.88 5.47 -18.70
C SER A 189 0.73 6.02 -20.12
N LEU A 190 1.23 7.23 -20.38
CA LEU A 190 1.18 7.86 -21.70
C LEU A 190 2.06 7.17 -22.75
N ILE A 191 3.22 6.64 -22.34
CA ILE A 191 4.13 5.91 -23.24
C ILE A 191 3.44 4.68 -23.84
N HIS A 192 2.54 4.04 -23.10
CA HIS A 192 1.79 2.86 -23.59
C HIS A 192 0.57 3.19 -24.46
N ILE A 193 0.17 4.45 -24.56
CA ILE A 193 -0.95 4.89 -25.41
C ILE A 193 -0.45 5.23 -26.82
N SER A 194 0.84 5.53 -26.97
CA SER A 194 1.47 5.97 -28.24
C SER A 194 2.09 4.81 -29.06
N GLU A 195 2.04 3.59 -28.59
CA GLU A 195 2.45 2.37 -29.29
C GLU A 195 1.23 1.50 -29.68
#